data_9caae0339d07cb5f3abb22f187f2b036
#
_entry.id   9caae0339d07cb5f3abb22f187f2b036
#
_cell.length_a   1.000
_cell.length_b   1.000
_cell.length_c   1.000
_cell.angle_alpha   90.00
_cell.angle_beta   90.00
_cell.angle_gamma   90.00
#
_symmetry.space_group_name_H-M   'P 1'
#
loop_
_entity.id
_entity.type
_entity.pdbx_description
1 polymer ?
#
loop_
_entity_poly.entity_id
_entity_poly.type
_entity_poly.pdbx_seq_one_letter_code
_entity_poly.pdbx_strand_id
1 'polypeptide(L)'
;MDKKKILIIVTGRGIGGDAGTALNVYNALEKRGYDCEIALDESAPGLLFKKNNIGWNKVIIPQAGGHSATIMTTIKAGIRAIRGVFQTRSLLKSKKFDLELGILGGGAIVGALGAKLAGIPTVSLLITPLDTKVCSHIGTPIILPENNLFLAEDIPENMVKSFSPVNDNITHGDKNKALEKLIQHSKEAKERNPDAIEFDENKPTIVFSSGSSLFEKTAQAINQFSKYSDKYNLVLCGDPLDDSIIQYIDESKMINVGFIDWVNDLLCLADLAVLTNDGLMLHEAMVCNLPVVILKRVKWGRYHDMVSIFKGATVECDLEDLDEKIFEVMDNYDEFAKRTDEYRTAILNVGDNICDIVDGYLK
;
A
#
# COMPACT_ATOMS: atom_id res chain seq x y z
N MET A 1 -7.23 16.52 30.82
CA MET A 1 -6.68 17.29 29.68
C MET A 1 -7.48 16.89 28.43
N ASP A 2 -7.89 17.86 27.65
CA ASP A 2 -8.54 17.56 26.36
C ASP A 2 -7.52 16.86 25.46
N LYS A 3 -7.97 15.83 24.74
CA LYS A 3 -7.13 15.12 23.78
C LYS A 3 -6.67 16.08 22.69
N LYS A 4 -5.42 15.99 22.28
CA LYS A 4 -4.90 16.74 21.13
C LYS A 4 -5.51 16.22 19.83
N LYS A 5 -5.90 17.14 18.94
CA LYS A 5 -6.63 16.85 17.71
C LYS A 5 -5.72 16.84 16.50
N ILE A 6 -5.78 15.75 15.72
CA ILE A 6 -4.99 15.57 14.49
C ILE A 6 -5.91 15.42 13.29
N LEU A 7 -5.65 16.20 12.24
CA LEU A 7 -6.29 16.02 10.93
C LEU A 7 -5.39 15.21 10.02
N ILE A 8 -5.87 14.08 9.54
CA ILE A 8 -5.16 13.22 8.58
C ILE A 8 -5.76 13.42 7.18
N ILE A 9 -4.99 13.99 6.25
CA ILE A 9 -5.45 14.28 4.87
C ILE A 9 -4.89 13.24 3.93
N VAL A 10 -5.77 12.52 3.23
CA VAL A 10 -5.41 11.32 2.47
C VAL A 10 -5.64 11.52 0.98
N THR A 11 -4.62 11.25 0.17
CA THR A 11 -4.75 11.16 -1.29
C THR A 11 -5.64 9.98 -1.68
N GLY A 12 -6.19 10.05 -2.88
CA GLY A 12 -6.96 8.96 -3.47
C GLY A 12 -8.44 8.97 -3.10
N ARG A 13 -9.07 7.83 -3.32
CA ARG A 13 -10.52 7.64 -3.24
C ARG A 13 -10.99 7.04 -1.91
N GLY A 14 -10.08 6.86 -0.94
CA GLY A 14 -10.40 6.17 0.31
C GLY A 14 -10.54 4.65 0.12
N ILE A 15 -9.76 4.09 -0.82
CA ILE A 15 -9.63 2.67 -1.13
C ILE A 15 -8.20 2.40 -1.60
N GLY A 16 -7.71 1.18 -1.41
CA GLY A 16 -6.35 0.77 -1.82
C GLY A 16 -5.25 1.20 -0.86
N GLY A 17 -4.00 1.17 -1.34
CA GLY A 17 -2.80 1.35 -0.53
C GLY A 17 -2.71 2.67 0.23
N ASP A 18 -3.07 3.80 -0.42
CA ASP A 18 -3.04 5.13 0.20
C ASP A 18 -3.99 5.19 1.41
N ALA A 19 -5.19 4.63 1.25
CA ALA A 19 -6.17 4.56 2.32
C ALA A 19 -5.75 3.58 3.43
N GLY A 20 -5.11 2.46 3.07
CA GLY A 20 -4.52 1.51 4.02
C GLY A 20 -3.44 2.15 4.87
N THR A 21 -2.48 2.83 4.23
CA THR A 21 -1.44 3.60 4.91
C THR A 21 -2.04 4.62 5.90
N ALA A 22 -3.05 5.37 5.46
CA ALA A 22 -3.72 6.35 6.31
C ALA A 22 -4.47 5.72 7.49
N LEU A 23 -5.14 4.58 7.26
CA LEU A 23 -5.82 3.84 8.32
C LEU A 23 -4.83 3.30 9.37
N ASN A 24 -3.67 2.80 8.93
CA ASN A 24 -2.63 2.30 9.84
C ASN A 24 -2.06 3.43 10.70
N VAL A 25 -1.78 4.60 10.11
CA VAL A 25 -1.36 5.80 10.85
C VAL A 25 -2.46 6.28 11.80
N TYR A 26 -3.72 6.32 11.35
CA TYR A 26 -4.87 6.68 12.17
C TYR A 26 -4.96 5.79 13.43
N ASN A 27 -4.89 4.47 13.24
CA ASN A 27 -4.96 3.51 14.34
C ASN A 27 -3.82 3.66 15.32
N ALA A 28 -2.58 3.89 14.85
CA ALA A 28 -1.42 4.11 15.71
C ALA A 28 -1.59 5.38 16.58
N LEU A 29 -2.05 6.48 15.98
CA LEU A 29 -2.28 7.73 16.69
C LEU A 29 -3.45 7.65 17.69
N GLU A 30 -4.57 7.01 17.32
CA GLU A 30 -5.69 6.76 18.24
C GLU A 30 -5.24 5.90 19.45
N LYS A 31 -4.46 4.84 19.19
CA LYS A 31 -3.88 3.98 20.23
C LYS A 31 -2.93 4.77 21.15
N ARG A 32 -2.21 5.75 20.61
CA ARG A 32 -1.34 6.67 21.38
C ARG A 32 -2.17 7.69 22.22
N GLY A 33 -3.44 7.84 21.95
CA GLY A 33 -4.40 8.66 22.71
C GLY A 33 -4.77 9.99 22.07
N TYR A 34 -4.43 10.23 20.82
CA TYR A 34 -4.87 11.39 20.05
C TYR A 34 -6.34 11.30 19.63
N ASP A 35 -6.96 12.42 19.30
CA ASP A 35 -8.28 12.52 18.68
C ASP A 35 -8.09 12.78 17.19
N CYS A 36 -8.28 11.75 16.35
CA CYS A 36 -7.94 11.80 14.93
C CYS A 36 -9.18 11.95 14.05
N GLU A 37 -9.14 12.86 13.09
CA GLU A 37 -10.15 12.97 12.04
C GLU A 37 -9.50 12.79 10.65
N ILE A 38 -10.21 12.05 9.77
CA ILE A 38 -9.80 11.86 8.37
C ILE A 38 -10.36 13.00 7.51
N ALA A 39 -9.63 13.40 6.47
CA ALA A 39 -10.13 14.19 5.35
C ALA A 39 -9.81 13.53 4.01
N LEU A 40 -10.82 13.44 3.13
CA LEU A 40 -10.74 12.87 1.80
C LEU A 40 -11.17 13.89 0.74
N ASP A 41 -10.85 13.61 -0.52
CA ASP A 41 -11.42 14.38 -1.64
C ASP A 41 -12.95 14.38 -1.58
N GLU A 42 -13.57 15.50 -1.95
CA GLU A 42 -15.02 15.67 -1.92
C GLU A 42 -15.79 14.62 -2.71
N SER A 43 -15.15 14.02 -3.74
CA SER A 43 -15.69 12.97 -4.61
C SER A 43 -15.36 11.55 -4.13
N ALA A 44 -14.54 11.39 -3.08
CA ALA A 44 -14.08 10.09 -2.64
C ALA A 44 -15.21 9.24 -2.02
N PRO A 45 -15.39 7.99 -2.43
CA PRO A 45 -16.39 7.09 -1.84
C PRO A 45 -16.03 6.63 -0.42
N GLY A 46 -14.76 6.68 -0.02
CA GLY A 46 -14.27 6.38 1.32
C GLY A 46 -14.56 4.96 1.81
N LEU A 47 -14.51 3.95 0.92
CA LEU A 47 -15.00 2.59 1.22
C LEU A 47 -14.27 1.95 2.41
N LEU A 48 -12.93 2.11 2.50
CA LEU A 48 -12.16 1.55 3.60
C LEU A 48 -12.54 2.17 4.94
N PHE A 49 -12.73 3.49 4.97
CA PHE A 49 -13.12 4.21 6.19
C PHE A 49 -14.55 3.90 6.60
N LYS A 50 -15.50 3.78 5.63
CA LYS A 50 -16.86 3.31 5.90
C LYS A 50 -16.88 1.93 6.56
N LYS A 51 -16.08 0.98 6.02
CA LYS A 51 -15.98 -0.38 6.57
C LYS A 51 -15.51 -0.37 8.03
N ASN A 52 -14.65 0.59 8.39
CA ASN A 52 -14.11 0.76 9.74
C ASN A 52 -14.95 1.73 10.60
N ASN A 53 -16.12 2.15 10.16
CA ASN A 53 -17.00 3.11 10.85
C ASN A 53 -16.33 4.46 11.14
N ILE A 54 -15.37 4.88 10.30
CA ILE A 54 -14.66 6.15 10.42
C ILE A 54 -15.31 7.17 9.49
N GLY A 55 -15.82 8.27 10.07
CA GLY A 55 -16.29 9.42 9.31
C GLY A 55 -15.14 10.27 8.77
N TRP A 56 -15.40 11.11 7.77
CA TRP A 56 -14.38 12.01 7.24
C TRP A 56 -14.91 13.38 6.85
N ASN A 57 -13.99 14.34 6.85
CA ASN A 57 -14.19 15.68 6.31
C ASN A 57 -14.01 15.68 4.79
N LYS A 58 -14.66 16.58 4.08
CA LYS A 58 -14.51 16.75 2.64
C LYS A 58 -13.59 17.93 2.34
N VAL A 59 -12.53 17.69 1.57
CA VAL A 59 -11.57 18.71 1.11
C VAL A 59 -11.27 18.47 -0.35
N ILE A 60 -11.02 19.52 -1.13
CA ILE A 60 -10.58 19.35 -2.51
C ILE A 60 -9.13 18.87 -2.52
N ILE A 61 -8.91 17.62 -2.96
CA ILE A 61 -7.57 17.05 -3.11
C ILE A 61 -7.34 16.76 -4.59
N PRO A 62 -6.36 17.41 -5.25
CA PRO A 62 -6.08 17.13 -6.64
C PRO A 62 -5.51 15.73 -6.79
N GLN A 63 -6.08 14.95 -7.69
CA GLN A 63 -5.50 13.71 -8.13
C GLN A 63 -4.69 13.97 -9.41
N ALA A 64 -3.42 13.56 -9.41
CA ALA A 64 -2.61 13.63 -10.63
C ALA A 64 -3.24 12.67 -11.66
N GLY A 65 -3.53 13.16 -12.87
CA GLY A 65 -4.22 12.41 -13.92
C GLY A 65 -3.43 11.24 -14.54
N GLY A 66 -2.42 10.71 -13.87
CA GLY A 66 -1.58 9.62 -14.39
C GLY A 66 -0.97 9.95 -15.76
N HIS A 67 -0.85 8.95 -16.62
CA HIS A 67 -0.30 9.12 -17.99
C HIS A 67 -1.20 9.91 -18.96
N SER A 68 -2.45 10.20 -18.60
CA SER A 68 -3.39 10.99 -19.41
C SER A 68 -3.37 12.49 -19.10
N ALA A 69 -2.40 12.97 -18.31
CA ALA A 69 -2.31 14.37 -17.92
C ALA A 69 -2.00 15.26 -19.14
N THR A 70 -2.94 16.11 -19.52
CA THR A 70 -2.76 17.17 -20.52
C THR A 70 -2.40 18.50 -19.81
N ILE A 71 -1.89 19.48 -20.57
CA ILE A 71 -1.63 20.84 -20.02
C ILE A 71 -2.89 21.39 -19.34
N MET A 72 -4.05 21.21 -19.95
CA MET A 72 -5.33 21.67 -19.40
C MET A 72 -5.70 20.97 -18.08
N THR A 73 -5.50 19.64 -18.00
CA THR A 73 -5.74 18.88 -16.76
C THR A 73 -4.78 19.29 -15.65
N THR A 74 -3.53 19.62 -16.00
CA THR A 74 -2.52 20.11 -15.05
C THR A 74 -2.89 21.49 -14.49
N ILE A 75 -3.35 22.44 -15.34
CA ILE A 75 -3.83 23.75 -14.89
C ILE A 75 -5.06 23.59 -13.97
N LYS A 76 -6.04 22.77 -14.36
CA LYS A 76 -7.21 22.48 -13.52
C LYS A 76 -6.82 21.86 -12.17
N ALA A 77 -5.86 20.94 -12.17
CA ALA A 77 -5.34 20.36 -10.93
C ALA A 77 -4.66 21.40 -10.03
N GLY A 78 -3.91 22.35 -10.61
CA GLY A 78 -3.31 23.47 -9.90
C GLY A 78 -4.35 24.39 -9.23
N ILE A 79 -5.43 24.74 -9.93
CA ILE A 79 -6.54 25.55 -9.36
C ILE A 79 -7.24 24.75 -8.24
N ARG A 80 -7.49 23.47 -8.43
CA ARG A 80 -8.07 22.61 -7.39
C ARG A 80 -7.16 22.54 -6.16
N ALA A 81 -5.84 22.41 -6.35
CA ALA A 81 -4.86 22.41 -5.27
C ALA A 81 -4.94 23.69 -4.43
N ILE A 82 -4.95 24.85 -5.06
CA ILE A 82 -5.06 26.14 -4.36
C ILE A 82 -6.35 26.20 -3.53
N ARG A 83 -7.48 25.82 -4.10
CA ARG A 83 -8.77 25.75 -3.37
C ARG A 83 -8.70 24.80 -2.19
N GLY A 84 -8.13 23.61 -2.38
CA GLY A 84 -7.93 22.61 -1.34
C GLY A 84 -7.09 23.13 -0.18
N VAL A 85 -5.98 23.85 -0.47
CA VAL A 85 -5.14 24.49 0.55
C VAL A 85 -5.92 25.46 1.43
N PHE A 86 -6.76 26.33 0.83
CA PHE A 86 -7.59 27.25 1.62
C PHE A 86 -8.71 26.55 2.40
N GLN A 87 -9.31 25.49 1.84
CA GLN A 87 -10.28 24.67 2.58
C GLN A 87 -9.63 23.98 3.77
N THR A 88 -8.44 23.37 3.57
CA THR A 88 -7.67 22.74 4.66
C THR A 88 -7.33 23.74 5.74
N ARG A 89 -6.81 24.93 5.38
CA ARG A 89 -6.57 26.01 6.36
C ARG A 89 -7.83 26.37 7.16
N SER A 90 -8.97 26.50 6.48
CA SER A 90 -10.25 26.82 7.12
C SER A 90 -10.70 25.70 8.07
N LEU A 91 -10.62 24.44 7.64
CA LEU A 91 -10.97 23.27 8.42
C LEU A 91 -10.11 23.17 9.69
N LEU A 92 -8.78 23.31 9.55
CA LEU A 92 -7.83 23.26 10.65
C LEU A 92 -8.16 24.31 11.74
N LYS A 93 -8.46 25.55 11.31
CA LYS A 93 -8.79 26.64 12.25
C LYS A 93 -10.18 26.52 12.86
N SER A 94 -11.20 26.15 12.07
CA SER A 94 -12.60 26.08 12.55
C SER A 94 -12.81 24.95 13.57
N LYS A 95 -12.15 23.81 13.37
CA LYS A 95 -12.21 22.65 14.28
C LYS A 95 -11.10 22.60 15.34
N LYS A 96 -10.17 23.59 15.28
CA LYS A 96 -9.07 23.73 16.24
C LYS A 96 -8.16 22.49 16.33
N PHE A 97 -7.71 21.99 15.18
CA PHE A 97 -6.72 20.94 15.14
C PHE A 97 -5.36 21.45 15.65
N ASP A 98 -4.64 20.60 16.38
CA ASP A 98 -3.32 20.88 16.91
C ASP A 98 -2.19 20.52 15.94
N LEU A 99 -2.43 19.53 15.04
CA LEU A 99 -1.47 19.06 14.03
C LEU A 99 -2.22 18.57 12.77
N GLU A 100 -1.55 18.72 11.63
CA GLU A 100 -1.96 18.11 10.37
C GLU A 100 -0.98 17.02 9.97
N LEU A 101 -1.51 15.89 9.43
CA LEU A 101 -0.71 14.81 8.88
C LEU A 101 -1.17 14.49 7.47
N GLY A 102 -0.32 14.81 6.48
CA GLY A 102 -0.58 14.62 5.07
C GLY A 102 -0.12 13.26 4.56
N ILE A 103 -1.02 12.48 3.94
CA ILE A 103 -0.73 11.15 3.40
C ILE A 103 -0.65 11.20 1.90
N LEU A 104 0.57 11.11 1.40
CA LEU A 104 0.98 10.87 0.02
C LEU A 104 0.47 11.93 -0.97
N GLY A 105 1.21 12.18 -2.02
CA GLY A 105 0.80 12.96 -3.19
C GLY A 105 0.03 14.25 -2.90
N GLY A 106 -1.17 14.37 -3.47
CA GLY A 106 -2.03 15.57 -3.33
C GLY A 106 -2.48 15.83 -1.90
N GLY A 107 -2.70 14.79 -1.09
CA GLY A 107 -3.07 14.91 0.33
C GLY A 107 -1.96 15.55 1.14
N ALA A 108 -0.72 15.07 0.98
CA ALA A 108 0.45 15.65 1.62
C ALA A 108 0.66 17.12 1.20
N ILE A 109 0.54 17.43 -0.11
CA ILE A 109 0.71 18.80 -0.63
C ILE A 109 -0.34 19.77 -0.04
N VAL A 110 -1.63 19.39 -0.14
CA VAL A 110 -2.73 20.26 0.31
C VAL A 110 -2.71 20.39 1.83
N GLY A 111 -2.37 19.31 2.53
CA GLY A 111 -2.22 19.28 3.97
C GLY A 111 -1.12 20.21 4.46
N ALA A 112 0.10 19.98 4.03
CA ALA A 112 1.28 20.73 4.45
C ALA A 112 1.15 22.25 4.16
N LEU A 113 0.69 22.61 2.94
CA LEU A 113 0.48 24.02 2.60
C LEU A 113 -0.66 24.66 3.39
N GLY A 114 -1.76 23.93 3.61
CA GLY A 114 -2.89 24.39 4.44
C GLY A 114 -2.50 24.60 5.90
N ALA A 115 -1.74 23.66 6.47
CA ALA A 115 -1.20 23.75 7.82
C ALA A 115 -0.22 24.92 7.98
N LYS A 116 0.70 25.09 7.03
CA LYS A 116 1.62 26.25 7.01
C LYS A 116 0.86 27.58 7.01
N LEU A 117 -0.20 27.72 6.19
CA LEU A 117 -1.04 28.91 6.17
C LEU A 117 -1.91 29.08 7.43
N ALA A 118 -2.20 27.98 8.13
CA ALA A 118 -2.92 28.01 9.39
C ALA A 118 -2.01 28.31 10.60
N GLY A 119 -0.69 28.19 10.46
CA GLY A 119 0.28 28.27 11.55
C GLY A 119 0.23 27.04 12.46
N ILE A 120 -0.08 25.86 11.90
CA ILE A 120 -0.22 24.58 12.61
C ILE A 120 0.93 23.66 12.16
N PRO A 121 1.57 22.89 13.07
CA PRO A 121 2.59 21.91 12.69
C PRO A 121 2.05 20.84 11.76
N THR A 122 2.93 20.30 10.90
CA THR A 122 2.57 19.27 9.94
C THR A 122 3.64 18.19 9.82
N VAL A 123 3.18 16.96 9.59
CA VAL A 123 3.98 15.80 9.21
C VAL A 123 3.46 15.30 7.86
N SER A 124 4.34 14.91 6.95
CA SER A 124 3.92 14.49 5.61
C SER A 124 4.61 13.20 5.18
N LEU A 125 3.85 12.17 4.80
CA LEU A 125 4.38 10.95 4.18
C LEU A 125 4.49 11.16 2.66
N LEU A 126 5.68 10.99 2.08
CA LEU A 126 6.02 11.39 0.73
C LEU A 126 6.53 10.21 -0.11
N ILE A 127 5.94 10.03 -1.30
CA ILE A 127 6.32 8.95 -2.23
C ILE A 127 6.61 9.45 -3.66
N THR A 128 6.33 10.72 -3.97
CA THR A 128 6.50 11.25 -5.33
C THR A 128 7.49 12.41 -5.36
N PRO A 129 8.15 12.68 -6.52
CA PRO A 129 9.01 13.85 -6.66
C PRO A 129 8.27 15.17 -6.45
N LEU A 130 6.97 15.22 -6.77
CA LEU A 130 6.17 16.45 -6.65
C LEU A 130 5.85 16.78 -5.19
N ASP A 131 5.35 15.81 -4.41
CA ASP A 131 5.06 16.02 -2.99
C ASP A 131 6.34 16.33 -2.22
N THR A 132 7.43 15.66 -2.54
CA THR A 132 8.75 15.94 -1.96
C THR A 132 9.18 17.38 -2.24
N LYS A 133 9.11 17.82 -3.49
CA LYS A 133 9.50 19.19 -3.86
C LYS A 133 8.70 20.27 -3.11
N VAL A 134 7.42 20.01 -2.86
CA VAL A 134 6.54 20.97 -2.17
C VAL A 134 6.72 20.90 -0.65
N CYS A 135 6.80 19.69 -0.08
CA CYS A 135 6.78 19.51 1.36
C CYS A 135 8.16 19.51 2.03
N SER A 136 9.28 19.45 1.25
CA SER A 136 10.65 19.32 1.76
C SER A 136 11.07 20.32 2.84
N HIS A 137 10.45 21.49 2.85
CA HIS A 137 10.77 22.56 3.81
C HIS A 137 9.57 22.93 4.70
N ILE A 138 8.60 22.03 4.87
CA ILE A 138 7.38 22.28 5.64
C ILE A 138 7.20 21.15 6.66
N GLY A 139 7.34 21.46 7.95
CA GLY A 139 7.19 20.47 9.02
C GLY A 139 8.23 19.35 8.96
N THR A 140 7.80 18.13 9.24
CA THR A 140 8.65 16.92 9.14
C THR A 140 8.19 16.04 7.98
N PRO A 141 8.89 16.07 6.83
CA PRO A 141 8.66 15.14 5.74
C PRO A 141 9.19 13.74 6.07
N ILE A 142 8.38 12.71 5.84
CA ILE A 142 8.75 11.30 5.98
C ILE A 142 8.85 10.69 4.58
N ILE A 143 10.02 10.26 4.20
CA ILE A 143 10.33 9.69 2.89
C ILE A 143 10.06 8.19 2.93
N LEU A 144 9.12 7.72 2.09
CA LEU A 144 8.78 6.31 1.96
C LEU A 144 9.62 5.62 0.87
N PRO A 145 9.67 4.29 0.84
CA PRO A 145 10.54 3.52 -0.06
C PRO A 145 10.34 3.80 -1.56
N GLU A 146 9.13 4.11 -1.98
CA GLU A 146 8.83 4.45 -3.38
C GLU A 146 9.41 5.81 -3.80
N ASN A 147 9.88 6.61 -2.85
CA ASN A 147 10.53 7.88 -3.13
C ASN A 147 12.00 7.66 -3.47
N ASN A 148 12.47 8.24 -4.57
CA ASN A 148 13.85 8.13 -5.02
C ASN A 148 14.89 8.68 -4.01
N LEU A 149 14.48 9.55 -3.08
CA LEU A 149 15.35 10.01 -1.98
C LEU A 149 15.56 8.95 -0.90
N PHE A 150 14.79 7.86 -0.87
CA PHE A 150 14.95 6.83 0.15
C PHE A 150 16.35 6.19 0.10
N LEU A 151 16.87 5.96 -1.10
CA LEU A 151 18.22 5.41 -1.31
C LEU A 151 19.33 6.48 -1.34
N ALA A 152 19.00 7.77 -1.29
CA ALA A 152 20.03 8.82 -1.27
C ALA A 152 20.82 8.77 0.04
N GLU A 153 22.14 8.99 -0.06
CA GLU A 153 23.02 9.05 1.12
C GLU A 153 22.74 10.30 1.95
N ASP A 154 22.57 11.43 1.27
CA ASP A 154 22.30 12.73 1.88
C ASP A 154 20.84 13.14 1.67
N ILE A 155 20.09 13.29 2.75
CA ILE A 155 18.76 13.91 2.74
C ILE A 155 18.78 15.14 3.67
N PRO A 156 17.90 16.13 3.46
CA PRO A 156 17.78 17.28 4.37
C PRO A 156 17.55 16.84 5.81
N GLU A 157 18.20 17.52 6.77
CA GLU A 157 18.16 17.19 8.21
C GLU A 157 16.73 17.10 8.81
N ASN A 158 15.79 17.84 8.22
CA ASN A 158 14.40 17.82 8.67
C ASN A 158 13.59 16.66 8.09
N MET A 159 14.16 15.84 7.21
CA MET A 159 13.50 14.68 6.62
C MET A 159 13.85 13.40 7.36
N VAL A 160 12.92 12.47 7.41
CA VAL A 160 13.08 11.15 8.02
C VAL A 160 12.79 10.06 6.98
N LYS A 161 13.65 9.06 6.86
CA LYS A 161 13.35 7.84 6.05
C LYS A 161 12.51 6.88 6.90
N SER A 162 11.47 6.32 6.33
CA SER A 162 10.63 5.33 6.98
C SER A 162 10.07 4.33 5.99
N PHE A 163 9.84 3.11 6.43
CA PHE A 163 9.01 2.15 5.67
C PHE A 163 7.54 2.59 5.68
N SER A 164 6.70 1.93 4.87
CA SER A 164 5.26 2.15 4.91
C SER A 164 4.66 1.53 6.16
N PRO A 165 3.79 2.24 6.90
CA PRO A 165 3.15 1.70 8.09
C PRO A 165 2.19 0.56 7.72
N VAL A 166 2.32 -0.58 8.37
CA VAL A 166 1.46 -1.75 8.22
C VAL A 166 0.45 -1.85 9.36
N ASN A 167 -0.58 -2.66 9.17
CA ASN A 167 -1.55 -2.95 10.22
C ASN A 167 -0.89 -3.82 11.31
N ASP A 168 -1.06 -3.47 12.59
CA ASP A 168 -0.54 -4.24 13.72
C ASP A 168 -1.00 -5.72 13.69
N ASN A 169 -2.19 -5.98 13.14
CA ASN A 169 -2.75 -7.33 13.05
C ASN A 169 -2.19 -8.17 11.89
N ILE A 170 -1.33 -7.61 11.04
CA ILE A 170 -0.81 -8.34 9.86
C ILE A 170 -0.07 -9.62 10.25
N THR A 171 0.62 -9.61 11.39
CA THR A 171 1.35 -10.77 11.92
C THR A 171 0.48 -11.78 12.65
N HIS A 172 -0.81 -11.48 12.84
CA HIS A 172 -1.78 -12.35 13.50
C HIS A 172 -2.68 -13.10 12.50
N GLY A 173 -2.18 -13.35 11.29
CA GLY A 173 -2.87 -14.16 10.30
C GLY A 173 -3.06 -15.61 10.76
N ASP A 174 -4.19 -16.18 10.41
CA ASP A 174 -4.58 -17.56 10.76
C ASP A 174 -4.52 -18.45 9.50
N LYS A 175 -3.52 -19.33 9.46
CA LYS A 175 -3.32 -20.26 8.34
C LYS A 175 -4.54 -21.15 8.09
N ASN A 176 -5.22 -21.60 9.15
CA ASN A 176 -6.39 -22.48 9.03
C ASN A 176 -7.56 -21.72 8.39
N LYS A 177 -7.77 -20.46 8.78
CA LYS A 177 -8.80 -19.63 8.14
C LYS A 177 -8.50 -19.36 6.67
N ALA A 178 -7.24 -19.10 6.31
CA ALA A 178 -6.86 -18.96 4.92
C ALA A 178 -7.12 -20.24 4.14
N LEU A 179 -6.74 -21.39 4.69
CA LEU A 179 -6.98 -22.70 4.12
C LEU A 179 -8.47 -22.94 3.85
N GLU A 180 -9.32 -22.77 4.89
CA GLU A 180 -10.78 -22.91 4.76
C GLU A 180 -11.35 -22.01 3.65
N LYS A 181 -10.91 -20.74 3.58
CA LYS A 181 -11.36 -19.80 2.56
C LYS A 181 -10.89 -20.20 1.16
N LEU A 182 -9.64 -20.64 0.98
CA LEU A 182 -9.14 -21.08 -0.32
C LEU A 182 -9.88 -22.35 -0.81
N ILE A 183 -10.13 -23.31 0.09
CA ILE A 183 -10.93 -24.50 -0.21
C ILE A 183 -12.36 -24.08 -0.61
N GLN A 184 -12.95 -23.11 0.10
CA GLN A 184 -14.29 -22.61 -0.23
C GLN A 184 -14.28 -21.92 -1.60
N HIS A 185 -13.34 -21.00 -1.87
CA HIS A 185 -13.23 -20.33 -3.17
C HIS A 185 -13.07 -21.31 -4.34
N SER A 186 -12.24 -22.35 -4.17
CA SER A 186 -12.04 -23.36 -5.21
C SER A 186 -13.31 -24.19 -5.44
N LYS A 187 -14.07 -24.54 -4.40
CA LYS A 187 -15.37 -25.23 -4.52
C LYS A 187 -16.40 -24.37 -5.25
N GLU A 188 -16.54 -23.09 -4.86
CA GLU A 188 -17.45 -22.15 -5.50
C GLU A 188 -17.07 -21.91 -6.98
N ALA A 189 -15.75 -21.86 -7.30
CA ALA A 189 -15.29 -21.81 -8.67
C ALA A 189 -15.70 -23.08 -9.44
N LYS A 190 -15.58 -24.26 -8.84
CA LYS A 190 -15.94 -25.55 -9.44
C LYS A 190 -17.44 -25.70 -9.71
N GLU A 191 -18.29 -25.11 -8.87
CA GLU A 191 -19.74 -25.06 -9.09
C GLU A 191 -20.10 -24.24 -10.36
N ARG A 192 -19.32 -23.17 -10.66
CA ARG A 192 -19.48 -22.32 -11.85
C ARG A 192 -18.78 -22.91 -13.08
N ASN A 193 -17.62 -23.51 -12.87
CA ASN A 193 -16.78 -24.08 -13.92
C ASN A 193 -16.26 -25.48 -13.42
N PRO A 194 -16.80 -26.59 -13.96
CA PRO A 194 -16.39 -27.93 -13.54
C PRO A 194 -14.90 -28.23 -13.73
N ASP A 195 -14.23 -27.50 -14.62
CA ASP A 195 -12.80 -27.67 -14.90
C ASP A 195 -11.91 -26.82 -13.94
N ALA A 196 -12.52 -26.02 -13.05
CA ALA A 196 -11.76 -25.23 -12.08
C ALA A 196 -10.88 -26.09 -11.17
N ILE A 197 -9.68 -25.62 -10.88
CA ILE A 197 -8.72 -26.32 -10.01
C ILE A 197 -9.20 -26.30 -8.55
N GLU A 198 -8.94 -27.39 -7.83
CA GLU A 198 -9.14 -27.45 -6.37
C GLU A 198 -7.85 -27.06 -5.65
N PHE A 199 -7.99 -26.43 -4.49
CA PHE A 199 -6.86 -26.18 -3.60
C PHE A 199 -6.35 -27.49 -3.02
N ASP A 200 -5.03 -27.72 -3.07
CA ASP A 200 -4.36 -28.91 -2.54
C ASP A 200 -3.45 -28.52 -1.37
N GLU A 201 -3.80 -28.93 -0.16
CA GLU A 201 -3.07 -28.63 1.07
C GLU A 201 -1.61 -29.12 1.08
N ASN A 202 -1.27 -30.06 0.19
CA ASN A 202 0.07 -30.64 0.11
C ASN A 202 0.99 -29.89 -0.87
N LYS A 203 0.47 -28.90 -1.59
CA LYS A 203 1.25 -28.10 -2.54
C LYS A 203 1.65 -26.76 -1.93
N PRO A 204 2.88 -26.28 -2.18
CA PRO A 204 3.24 -24.92 -1.84
C PRO A 204 2.31 -23.91 -2.53
N THR A 205 2.03 -22.81 -1.83
CA THR A 205 1.11 -21.77 -2.29
C THR A 205 1.86 -20.50 -2.68
N ILE A 206 1.69 -20.07 -3.94
CA ILE A 206 2.28 -18.85 -4.49
C ILE A 206 1.16 -17.84 -4.75
N VAL A 207 1.26 -16.67 -4.12
CA VAL A 207 0.29 -15.57 -4.26
C VAL A 207 0.77 -14.56 -5.29
N PHE A 208 -0.05 -14.25 -6.28
CA PHE A 208 0.17 -13.21 -7.26
C PHE A 208 -0.78 -12.04 -7.00
N SER A 209 -0.24 -10.84 -6.80
CA SER A 209 -1.07 -9.67 -6.53
C SER A 209 -0.41 -8.34 -6.95
N SER A 210 -1.22 -7.41 -7.33
CA SER A 210 -0.86 -6.00 -7.48
C SER A 210 -1.60 -5.08 -6.50
N GLY A 211 -2.10 -5.67 -5.42
CA GLY A 211 -2.90 -5.00 -4.39
C GLY A 211 -4.40 -5.12 -4.65
N SER A 212 -5.18 -4.11 -4.27
CA SER A 212 -6.65 -4.12 -4.41
C SER A 212 -7.13 -4.18 -5.87
N SER A 213 -6.34 -3.66 -6.79
CA SER A 213 -6.62 -3.71 -8.24
C SER A 213 -5.59 -4.61 -8.92
N LEU A 214 -6.08 -5.54 -9.71
CA LEU A 214 -5.24 -6.41 -10.52
C LEU A 214 -4.86 -5.70 -11.82
N PHE A 215 -3.55 -5.59 -12.07
CA PHE A 215 -3.00 -5.04 -13.29
C PHE A 215 -2.67 -6.17 -14.29
N GLU A 216 -2.74 -5.84 -15.57
CA GLU A 216 -2.57 -6.79 -16.67
C GLU A 216 -1.29 -7.62 -16.54
N LYS A 217 -0.15 -6.99 -16.26
CA LYS A 217 1.14 -7.69 -16.16
C LYS A 217 1.16 -8.74 -15.05
N THR A 218 0.47 -8.51 -13.92
CA THR A 218 0.35 -9.52 -12.85
C THR A 218 -0.51 -10.70 -13.29
N ALA A 219 -1.59 -10.44 -14.02
CA ALA A 219 -2.42 -11.50 -14.59
C ALA A 219 -1.66 -12.30 -15.68
N GLN A 220 -0.87 -11.63 -16.51
CA GLN A 220 0.04 -12.29 -17.46
C GLN A 220 1.07 -13.17 -16.75
N ALA A 221 1.65 -12.68 -15.63
CA ALA A 221 2.64 -13.43 -14.87
C ALA A 221 2.08 -14.74 -14.31
N ILE A 222 0.92 -14.71 -13.65
CA ILE A 222 0.31 -15.94 -13.14
C ILE A 222 -0.14 -16.86 -14.29
N ASN A 223 -0.68 -16.32 -15.37
CA ASN A 223 -1.05 -17.10 -16.54
C ASN A 223 0.16 -17.81 -17.18
N GLN A 224 1.29 -17.11 -17.30
CA GLN A 224 2.54 -17.70 -17.80
C GLN A 224 3.04 -18.82 -16.87
N PHE A 225 3.00 -18.61 -15.55
CA PHE A 225 3.45 -19.57 -14.55
C PHE A 225 2.45 -20.73 -14.34
N SER A 226 1.24 -20.63 -14.84
CA SER A 226 0.15 -21.60 -14.66
C SER A 226 0.45 -23.01 -15.22
N LYS A 227 1.45 -23.15 -16.07
CA LYS A 227 1.99 -24.45 -16.53
C LYS A 227 2.56 -25.33 -15.40
N TYR A 228 2.76 -24.75 -14.21
CA TYR A 228 3.23 -25.45 -13.01
C TYR A 228 2.11 -25.65 -11.95
N SER A 229 0.85 -25.51 -12.32
CA SER A 229 -0.29 -25.70 -11.42
C SER A 229 -0.44 -27.14 -10.90
N ASP A 230 0.26 -28.10 -11.52
CA ASP A 230 0.41 -29.46 -11.01
C ASP A 230 1.30 -29.54 -9.75
N LYS A 231 2.21 -28.58 -9.56
CA LYS A 231 3.20 -28.53 -8.46
C LYS A 231 2.85 -27.51 -7.37
N TYR A 232 2.15 -26.44 -7.72
CA TYR A 232 1.87 -25.31 -6.84
C TYR A 232 0.39 -24.96 -6.84
N ASN A 233 -0.12 -24.47 -5.70
CA ASN A 233 -1.35 -23.70 -5.66
C ASN A 233 -1.01 -22.27 -6.13
N LEU A 234 -1.62 -21.83 -7.19
CA LEU A 234 -1.46 -20.47 -7.72
C LEU A 234 -2.68 -19.65 -7.30
N VAL A 235 -2.49 -18.65 -6.46
CA VAL A 235 -3.56 -17.80 -5.94
C VAL A 235 -3.45 -16.41 -6.54
N LEU A 236 -4.49 -15.96 -7.24
CA LEU A 236 -4.60 -14.62 -7.79
C LEU A 236 -5.46 -13.75 -6.88
N CYS A 237 -4.88 -12.63 -6.40
CA CYS A 237 -5.53 -11.71 -5.47
C CYS A 237 -5.59 -10.30 -6.05
N GLY A 238 -6.79 -9.70 -6.07
CA GLY A 238 -7.11 -8.37 -6.57
C GLY A 238 -8.20 -8.39 -7.64
N ASP A 239 -9.00 -7.32 -7.72
CA ASP A 239 -10.03 -7.18 -8.74
C ASP A 239 -9.44 -6.65 -10.06
N PRO A 240 -9.79 -7.21 -11.22
CA PRO A 240 -9.34 -6.70 -12.50
C PRO A 240 -9.60 -5.21 -12.66
N LEU A 241 -8.57 -4.45 -13.09
CA LEU A 241 -8.70 -3.01 -13.31
C LEU A 241 -9.63 -2.70 -14.48
N ASP A 242 -9.65 -3.58 -15.46
CA ASP A 242 -10.55 -3.56 -16.62
C ASP A 242 -10.83 -4.98 -17.15
N ASP A 243 -11.85 -5.11 -17.99
CA ASP A 243 -12.34 -6.40 -18.48
C ASP A 243 -11.33 -7.14 -19.40
N SER A 244 -10.37 -6.43 -19.99
CA SER A 244 -9.36 -7.06 -20.84
C SER A 244 -8.43 -8.00 -20.08
N ILE A 245 -8.32 -7.83 -18.77
CA ILE A 245 -7.47 -8.65 -17.90
C ILE A 245 -8.07 -10.05 -17.71
N ILE A 246 -9.38 -10.20 -17.80
CA ILE A 246 -10.10 -11.47 -17.58
C ILE A 246 -9.58 -12.59 -18.50
N GLN A 247 -9.11 -12.26 -19.72
CA GLN A 247 -8.56 -13.24 -20.67
C GLN A 247 -7.33 -14.01 -20.13
N TYR A 248 -6.63 -13.47 -19.13
CA TYR A 248 -5.46 -14.11 -18.51
C TYR A 248 -5.82 -14.95 -17.28
N ILE A 249 -7.08 -14.94 -16.84
CA ILE A 249 -7.54 -15.64 -15.63
C ILE A 249 -8.15 -16.98 -16.05
N ASP A 250 -7.42 -18.06 -15.80
CA ASP A 250 -7.83 -19.44 -16.11
C ASP A 250 -8.04 -20.21 -14.80
N GLU A 251 -9.28 -20.29 -14.34
CA GLU A 251 -9.64 -20.99 -13.10
C GLU A 251 -9.36 -22.50 -13.14
N SER A 252 -9.08 -23.09 -14.31
CA SER A 252 -8.61 -24.49 -14.40
C SER A 252 -7.17 -24.67 -13.94
N LYS A 253 -6.43 -23.58 -13.70
CA LYS A 253 -4.99 -23.59 -13.35
C LYS A 253 -4.64 -22.71 -12.17
N MET A 254 -5.54 -21.84 -11.74
CA MET A 254 -5.33 -20.91 -10.63
C MET A 254 -6.60 -20.67 -9.82
N ILE A 255 -6.44 -20.31 -8.56
CA ILE A 255 -7.54 -19.94 -7.67
C ILE A 255 -7.64 -18.41 -7.66
N ASN A 256 -8.68 -17.87 -8.27
CA ASN A 256 -8.95 -16.44 -8.26
C ASN A 256 -9.81 -16.08 -7.05
N VAL A 257 -9.25 -15.37 -6.08
CA VAL A 257 -9.96 -14.94 -4.87
C VAL A 257 -10.51 -13.51 -4.97
N GLY A 258 -10.19 -12.78 -6.06
CA GLY A 258 -10.60 -11.39 -6.23
C GLY A 258 -10.05 -10.47 -5.13
N PHE A 259 -10.79 -9.40 -4.81
CA PHE A 259 -10.46 -8.54 -3.68
C PHE A 259 -10.87 -9.20 -2.36
N ILE A 260 -9.92 -9.32 -1.43
CA ILE A 260 -10.12 -9.95 -0.13
C ILE A 260 -9.85 -8.98 1.02
N ASP A 261 -10.43 -9.25 2.19
CA ASP A 261 -10.20 -8.52 3.44
C ASP A 261 -9.46 -9.35 4.51
N TRP A 262 -9.01 -10.53 4.13
CA TRP A 262 -8.26 -11.47 4.96
C TRP A 262 -6.84 -11.71 4.43
N VAL A 263 -6.23 -10.64 3.89
CA VAL A 263 -4.88 -10.69 3.30
C VAL A 263 -3.81 -11.15 4.31
N ASN A 264 -3.98 -10.82 5.59
CA ASN A 264 -3.12 -11.29 6.68
C ASN A 264 -3.12 -12.82 6.80
N ASP A 265 -4.30 -13.45 6.73
CA ASP A 265 -4.43 -14.90 6.77
C ASP A 265 -3.75 -15.52 5.54
N LEU A 266 -3.99 -14.95 4.35
CA LEU A 266 -3.41 -15.41 3.09
C LEU A 266 -1.88 -15.32 3.08
N LEU A 267 -1.30 -14.18 3.50
CA LEU A 267 0.16 -14.01 3.55
C LEU A 267 0.83 -14.92 4.58
N CYS A 268 0.14 -15.26 5.69
CA CYS A 268 0.62 -16.24 6.66
C CYS A 268 0.60 -17.68 6.14
N LEU A 269 -0.30 -18.01 5.19
CA LEU A 269 -0.38 -19.35 4.59
C LEU A 269 0.62 -19.52 3.45
N ALA A 270 0.81 -18.47 2.64
CA ALA A 270 1.62 -18.51 1.42
C ALA A 270 3.09 -18.86 1.69
N ASP A 271 3.71 -19.54 0.73
CA ASP A 271 5.13 -19.87 0.73
C ASP A 271 5.95 -18.85 -0.09
N LEU A 272 5.33 -18.17 -1.04
CA LEU A 272 5.95 -17.13 -1.87
C LEU A 272 4.89 -16.12 -2.33
N ALA A 273 5.28 -14.86 -2.46
CA ALA A 273 4.47 -13.86 -3.13
C ALA A 273 5.16 -13.27 -4.37
N VAL A 274 4.42 -13.12 -5.46
CA VAL A 274 4.82 -12.37 -6.65
C VAL A 274 4.04 -11.06 -6.64
N LEU A 275 4.72 -9.97 -6.31
CA LEU A 275 4.11 -8.67 -6.05
C LEU A 275 4.64 -7.58 -6.99
N THR A 276 3.99 -6.44 -7.02
CA THR A 276 4.48 -5.26 -7.74
C THR A 276 5.66 -4.62 -7.01
N ASN A 277 6.45 -3.83 -7.73
CA ASN A 277 7.58 -3.07 -7.20
C ASN A 277 7.16 -1.78 -6.45
N ASP A 278 5.95 -1.73 -5.93
CA ASP A 278 5.43 -0.66 -5.09
C ASP A 278 4.25 -1.16 -4.24
N GLY A 279 3.93 -0.40 -3.19
CA GLY A 279 2.72 -0.57 -2.43
C GLY A 279 2.88 -1.28 -1.08
N LEU A 280 1.79 -1.21 -0.31
CA LEU A 280 1.74 -1.65 1.08
C LEU A 280 1.95 -3.16 1.24
N MET A 281 1.42 -3.97 0.31
CA MET A 281 1.44 -5.44 0.40
C MET A 281 2.86 -6.01 0.40
N LEU A 282 3.84 -5.32 -0.20
CA LEU A 282 5.24 -5.71 -0.12
C LEU A 282 5.77 -5.62 1.32
N HIS A 283 5.44 -4.55 2.04
CA HIS A 283 5.80 -4.38 3.46
C HIS A 283 5.06 -5.40 4.35
N GLU A 284 3.81 -5.69 4.02
CA GLU A 284 3.01 -6.71 4.71
C GLU A 284 3.62 -8.11 4.54
N ALA A 285 4.09 -8.46 3.34
CA ALA A 285 4.80 -9.71 3.09
C ALA A 285 6.11 -9.80 3.91
N MET A 286 6.90 -8.71 3.97
CA MET A 286 8.13 -8.67 4.77
C MET A 286 7.86 -8.98 6.25
N VAL A 287 6.81 -8.39 6.85
CA VAL A 287 6.48 -8.66 8.26
C VAL A 287 5.89 -10.05 8.50
N CYS A 288 5.36 -10.69 7.48
CA CYS A 288 4.93 -12.10 7.54
C CYS A 288 6.08 -13.10 7.31
N ASN A 289 7.32 -12.64 7.15
CA ASN A 289 8.48 -13.44 6.77
C ASN A 289 8.28 -14.20 5.45
N LEU A 290 7.49 -13.64 4.55
CA LEU A 290 7.17 -14.23 3.27
C LEU A 290 8.15 -13.73 2.20
N PRO A 291 8.94 -14.61 1.57
CA PRO A 291 9.79 -14.26 0.45
C PRO A 291 9.01 -13.66 -0.73
N VAL A 292 9.61 -12.68 -1.42
CA VAL A 292 8.93 -11.97 -2.50
C VAL A 292 9.76 -11.93 -3.77
N VAL A 293 9.11 -12.29 -4.88
CA VAL A 293 9.55 -11.94 -6.24
C VAL A 293 8.85 -10.66 -6.66
N ILE A 294 9.60 -9.64 -7.02
CA ILE A 294 9.09 -8.33 -7.42
C ILE A 294 8.94 -8.25 -8.93
N LEU A 295 7.72 -8.10 -9.41
CA LEU A 295 7.42 -7.89 -10.82
C LEU A 295 7.59 -6.41 -11.19
N LYS A 296 8.53 -6.11 -12.08
CA LYS A 296 8.89 -4.74 -12.47
C LYS A 296 7.81 -4.06 -13.31
N ARG A 297 7.64 -2.75 -13.15
CA ARG A 297 6.84 -1.86 -14.03
C ARG A 297 5.40 -2.33 -14.25
N VAL A 298 4.77 -2.86 -13.22
CA VAL A 298 3.38 -3.33 -13.30
C VAL A 298 2.40 -2.17 -13.39
N LYS A 299 2.57 -1.15 -12.53
CA LYS A 299 1.64 -0.02 -12.44
C LYS A 299 2.11 1.13 -13.32
N TRP A 300 1.50 1.31 -14.47
CA TRP A 300 1.78 2.42 -15.41
C TRP A 300 3.26 2.57 -15.80
N GLY A 301 3.99 1.44 -15.87
CA GLY A 301 5.40 1.43 -16.24
C GLY A 301 6.34 2.08 -15.23
N ARG A 302 5.87 2.41 -14.01
CA ARG A 302 6.73 2.96 -12.96
C ARG A 302 7.73 1.92 -12.48
N TYR A 303 8.90 2.39 -12.11
CA TYR A 303 9.94 1.57 -11.51
C TYR A 303 10.41 2.18 -10.18
N HIS A 304 10.44 1.37 -9.16
CA HIS A 304 11.03 1.67 -7.86
C HIS A 304 12.01 0.57 -7.51
N ASP A 305 13.19 0.93 -7.07
CA ASP A 305 14.29 -0.03 -6.77
C ASP A 305 14.10 -0.65 -5.38
N MET A 306 13.08 -1.50 -5.27
CA MET A 306 12.74 -2.16 -4.01
C MET A 306 13.74 -3.25 -3.63
N VAL A 307 14.48 -3.81 -4.60
CA VAL A 307 15.52 -4.80 -4.31
C VAL A 307 16.71 -4.19 -3.58
N SER A 308 17.07 -2.95 -3.92
CA SER A 308 18.11 -2.23 -3.16
C SER A 308 17.65 -1.82 -1.76
N ILE A 309 16.34 -1.67 -1.56
CA ILE A 309 15.75 -1.35 -0.24
C ILE A 309 15.63 -2.61 0.62
N PHE A 310 15.09 -3.69 0.06
CA PHE A 310 14.93 -4.99 0.73
C PHE A 310 16.03 -5.98 0.31
N LYS A 311 17.27 -5.54 0.44
CA LYS A 311 18.45 -6.25 -0.05
C LYS A 311 18.55 -7.66 0.52
N GLY A 312 18.58 -8.65 -0.38
CA GLY A 312 18.67 -10.07 -0.04
C GLY A 312 17.36 -10.72 0.41
N ALA A 313 16.30 -9.93 0.65
CA ALA A 313 14.97 -10.43 0.99
C ALA A 313 14.05 -10.55 -0.24
N THR A 314 14.42 -9.92 -1.34
CA THR A 314 13.64 -9.90 -2.58
C THR A 314 14.54 -10.07 -3.81
N VAL A 315 13.95 -10.60 -4.87
CA VAL A 315 14.51 -10.54 -6.23
C VAL A 315 13.53 -9.85 -7.13
N GLU A 316 13.99 -9.21 -8.20
CA GLU A 316 13.08 -8.63 -9.19
C GLU A 316 13.14 -9.40 -10.51
N CYS A 317 12.02 -9.40 -11.23
CA CYS A 317 11.91 -10.01 -12.54
C CYS A 317 11.07 -9.16 -13.51
N ASP A 318 11.19 -9.51 -14.78
CA ASP A 318 10.19 -9.23 -15.80
C ASP A 318 9.47 -10.54 -16.18
N LEU A 319 8.57 -10.53 -17.17
CA LEU A 319 7.89 -11.76 -17.60
C LEU A 319 8.85 -12.78 -18.17
N GLU A 320 9.93 -12.33 -18.84
CA GLU A 320 10.90 -13.19 -19.51
C GLU A 320 11.70 -14.09 -18.54
N ASP A 321 11.98 -13.62 -17.34
CA ASP A 321 12.78 -14.33 -16.34
C ASP A 321 11.97 -14.74 -15.09
N LEU A 322 10.65 -14.60 -15.12
CA LEU A 322 9.74 -14.87 -14.01
C LEU A 322 9.92 -16.28 -13.41
N ASP A 323 9.93 -17.30 -14.27
CA ASP A 323 10.02 -18.70 -13.83
C ASP A 323 11.36 -18.94 -13.10
N GLU A 324 12.46 -18.45 -13.68
CA GLU A 324 13.79 -18.56 -13.09
C GLU A 324 13.83 -17.93 -11.70
N LYS A 325 13.27 -16.72 -11.55
CA LYS A 325 13.28 -15.99 -10.28
C LYS A 325 12.37 -16.61 -9.22
N ILE A 326 11.24 -17.19 -9.61
CA ILE A 326 10.40 -17.95 -8.66
C ILE A 326 11.17 -19.18 -8.17
N PHE A 327 11.80 -19.95 -9.06
CA PHE A 327 12.59 -21.12 -8.65
C PHE A 327 13.82 -20.73 -7.83
N GLU A 328 14.52 -19.65 -8.17
CA GLU A 328 15.66 -19.14 -7.39
C GLU A 328 15.25 -18.91 -5.92
N VAL A 329 14.11 -18.27 -5.69
CA VAL A 329 13.63 -17.99 -4.33
C VAL A 329 13.13 -19.26 -3.64
N MET A 330 12.40 -20.13 -4.35
CA MET A 330 11.88 -21.37 -3.76
C MET A 330 13.01 -22.36 -3.40
N ASP A 331 14.06 -22.45 -4.22
CA ASP A 331 15.22 -23.31 -3.96
C ASP A 331 16.09 -22.80 -2.80
N ASN A 332 16.04 -21.50 -2.50
CA ASN A 332 16.79 -20.84 -1.43
C ASN A 332 15.86 -20.24 -0.35
N TYR A 333 14.69 -20.83 -0.15
CA TYR A 333 13.60 -20.31 0.67
C TYR A 333 14.06 -19.83 2.06
N ASP A 334 14.78 -20.65 2.80
CA ASP A 334 15.22 -20.35 4.18
C ASP A 334 16.13 -19.11 4.24
N GLU A 335 16.96 -18.89 3.22
CA GLU A 335 17.80 -17.69 3.15
C GLU A 335 16.96 -16.44 2.94
N PHE A 336 16.03 -16.46 1.98
CA PHE A 336 15.13 -15.33 1.73
C PHE A 336 14.22 -15.05 2.92
N ALA A 337 13.60 -16.07 3.51
CA ALA A 337 12.74 -15.92 4.69
C ALA A 337 13.51 -15.33 5.89
N LYS A 338 14.76 -15.74 6.11
CA LYS A 338 15.62 -15.15 7.14
C LYS A 338 15.92 -13.67 6.86
N ARG A 339 16.13 -13.29 5.59
CA ARG A 339 16.38 -11.90 5.22
C ARG A 339 15.15 -11.00 5.38
N THR A 340 13.94 -11.52 5.14
CA THR A 340 12.72 -10.74 5.40
C THR A 340 12.60 -10.38 6.88
N ASP A 341 13.01 -11.26 7.80
CA ASP A 341 12.96 -11.01 9.24
C ASP A 341 13.85 -9.83 9.69
N GLU A 342 14.92 -9.53 8.94
CA GLU A 342 15.79 -8.38 9.21
C GLU A 342 15.03 -7.04 9.08
N TYR A 343 14.00 -6.96 8.22
CA TYR A 343 13.18 -5.77 7.99
C TYR A 343 11.93 -5.70 8.88
N ARG A 344 11.48 -6.84 9.38
CA ARG A 344 10.23 -6.99 10.13
C ARG A 344 10.09 -5.99 11.28
N THR A 345 11.08 -5.93 12.17
CA THR A 345 11.04 -5.05 13.35
C THR A 345 10.98 -3.57 12.94
N ALA A 346 11.75 -3.18 11.92
CA ALA A 346 11.77 -1.81 11.45
C ALA A 346 10.42 -1.39 10.86
N ILE A 347 9.75 -2.29 10.11
CA ILE A 347 8.44 -2.01 9.51
C ILE A 347 7.35 -1.98 10.59
N LEU A 348 7.34 -2.90 11.54
CA LEU A 348 6.35 -2.94 12.63
C LEU A 348 6.41 -1.70 13.53
N ASN A 349 7.60 -1.14 13.73
CA ASN A 349 7.78 0.05 14.57
C ASN A 349 7.41 1.37 13.86
N VAL A 350 7.04 1.36 12.59
CA VAL A 350 6.77 2.59 11.83
C VAL A 350 5.64 3.41 12.46
N GLY A 351 4.56 2.77 12.89
CA GLY A 351 3.44 3.44 13.56
C GLY A 351 3.89 4.20 14.81
N ASP A 352 4.68 3.57 15.67
CA ASP A 352 5.23 4.18 16.87
C ASP A 352 6.23 5.31 16.55
N ASN A 353 7.09 5.13 15.54
CA ASN A 353 8.03 6.17 15.10
C ASN A 353 7.29 7.43 14.58
N ILE A 354 6.19 7.26 13.85
CA ILE A 354 5.34 8.39 13.42
C ILE A 354 4.71 9.06 14.64
N CYS A 355 4.22 8.29 15.61
CA CYS A 355 3.69 8.84 16.87
C CYS A 355 4.75 9.63 17.64
N ASP A 356 5.99 9.18 17.70
CA ASP A 356 7.08 9.87 18.38
C ASP A 356 7.41 11.21 17.70
N ILE A 357 7.37 11.28 16.37
CA ILE A 357 7.50 12.53 15.62
C ILE A 357 6.36 13.50 15.98
N VAL A 358 5.12 13.01 16.01
CA VAL A 358 3.93 13.79 16.39
C VAL A 358 4.03 14.28 17.84
N ASP A 359 4.44 13.42 18.76
CA ASP A 359 4.68 13.75 20.16
C ASP A 359 5.67 14.92 20.30
N GLY A 360 6.70 14.97 19.45
CA GLY A 360 7.69 16.05 19.44
C GLY A 360 7.10 17.44 19.15
N TYR A 361 5.95 17.50 18.47
CA TYR A 361 5.22 18.75 18.20
C TYR A 361 4.17 19.09 19.25
N LEU A 362 3.60 18.07 19.94
CA LEU A 362 2.39 18.24 20.75
C LEU A 362 2.61 18.12 22.25
N LYS A 363 3.77 17.66 22.68
CA LYS A 363 4.23 17.70 24.06
C LYS A 363 4.95 19.01 24.33
#